data_9aeb1e13f727cc4740a34b26b274236b
#
_entry.id   9aeb1e13f727cc4740a34b26b274236b
#
_cell.length_a   1.000
_cell.length_b   1.000
_cell.length_c   1.000
_cell.angle_alpha   90.00
_cell.angle_beta   90.00
_cell.angle_gamma   90.00
#
_symmetry.space_group_name_H-M   'P 1'
#
loop_
_entity.id
_entity.type
_entity.pdbx_description
1 polymer ?
#
loop_
_entity_poly.entity_id
_entity_poly.type
_entity_poly.pdbx_seq_one_letter_code
_entity_poly.pdbx_strand_id
1 'polypeptide(L)'
;NLQLSWLKKNNISYKPENFEQAYSNMLEFSKNEVIGGGLLIDIWTNKGDENLIYTKGEILKLYIRVNHECYLRFIYYLADGSKVMLLDAYYIDVNKVNQVIELPYKLECTEPFGVETLQLIAQSEKFKPLNINEKNGYNFIVDDILTVLRNVRGFKIVDNQGLKAEKRLVFTTLDN
;
A
#
# COMPACT_ATOMS: atom_id res chain seq x y z
N ASN A 1 -5.82 -10.07 -24.33
CA ASN A 1 -6.45 -8.92 -24.98
C ASN A 1 -7.95 -8.74 -24.73
N LEU A 2 -8.48 -9.40 -23.69
CA LEU A 2 -9.90 -9.27 -23.29
C LEU A 2 -10.24 -7.85 -22.78
N GLN A 3 -9.31 -7.18 -22.10
CA GLN A 3 -9.51 -5.81 -21.59
C GLN A 3 -9.62 -4.77 -22.71
N LEU A 4 -8.79 -4.84 -23.73
CA LEU A 4 -8.88 -3.94 -24.89
C LEU A 4 -10.18 -4.12 -25.67
N SER A 5 -10.65 -5.35 -25.83
CA SER A 5 -11.93 -5.64 -26.49
C SER A 5 -13.10 -5.14 -25.65
N TRP A 6 -13.01 -5.21 -24.32
CA TRP A 6 -14.03 -4.69 -23.42
C TRP A 6 -14.11 -3.16 -23.44
N LEU A 7 -12.95 -2.47 -23.41
CA LEU A 7 -12.89 -1.00 -23.52
C LEU A 7 -13.50 -0.50 -24.83
N LYS A 8 -13.17 -1.15 -25.96
CA LYS A 8 -13.74 -0.84 -27.27
C LYS A 8 -15.26 -1.08 -27.30
N LYS A 9 -15.72 -2.19 -26.74
CA LYS A 9 -17.15 -2.54 -26.68
C LYS A 9 -17.97 -1.54 -25.86
N ASN A 10 -17.37 -0.90 -24.86
CA ASN A 10 -18.04 0.06 -23.98
C ASN A 10 -17.77 1.53 -24.36
N ASN A 11 -17.18 1.79 -25.53
CA ASN A 11 -16.83 3.13 -26.01
C ASN A 11 -16.04 3.99 -24.98
N ILE A 12 -15.18 3.36 -24.19
CA ILE A 12 -14.35 4.06 -23.22
C ILE A 12 -13.13 4.63 -23.95
N SER A 13 -13.00 5.95 -23.90
CA SER A 13 -11.81 6.64 -24.43
C SER A 13 -10.59 6.31 -23.61
N TYR A 14 -9.53 5.82 -24.22
CA TYR A 14 -8.24 5.56 -23.59
C TYR A 14 -7.11 6.02 -24.49
N LYS A 15 -5.98 6.37 -23.88
CA LYS A 15 -4.75 6.66 -24.61
C LYS A 15 -3.95 5.37 -24.74
N PRO A 16 -3.66 4.88 -25.95
CA PRO A 16 -2.93 3.62 -26.16
C PRO A 16 -1.61 3.55 -25.41
N GLU A 17 -0.85 4.66 -25.43
CA GLU A 17 0.44 4.76 -24.74
C GLU A 17 0.34 4.58 -23.21
N ASN A 18 -0.72 5.07 -22.60
CA ASN A 18 -0.94 4.88 -21.15
C ASN A 18 -1.30 3.43 -20.82
N PHE A 19 -2.03 2.77 -21.73
CA PHE A 19 -2.39 1.37 -21.56
C PHE A 19 -1.19 0.44 -21.74
N GLU A 20 -0.33 0.70 -22.73
CA GLU A 20 0.90 -0.06 -22.95
C GLU A 20 1.85 0.09 -21.74
N GLN A 21 1.99 1.29 -21.20
CA GLN A 21 2.80 1.52 -20.00
C GLN A 21 2.22 0.81 -18.78
N ALA A 22 0.91 0.89 -18.55
CA ALA A 22 0.25 0.20 -17.45
C ALA A 22 0.35 -1.32 -17.58
N TYR A 23 0.21 -1.84 -18.81
CA TYR A 23 0.36 -3.26 -19.10
C TYR A 23 1.81 -3.74 -18.91
N SER A 24 2.78 -2.95 -19.36
CA SER A 24 4.21 -3.21 -19.15
C SER A 24 4.56 -3.24 -17.66
N ASN A 25 4.08 -2.26 -16.89
CA ASN A 25 4.27 -2.21 -15.44
C ASN A 25 3.62 -3.42 -14.73
N MET A 26 2.44 -3.83 -15.17
CA MET A 26 1.74 -5.00 -14.64
C MET A 26 2.46 -6.31 -14.98
N LEU A 27 3.01 -6.43 -16.19
CA LEU A 27 3.83 -7.59 -16.59
C LEU A 27 5.15 -7.65 -15.82
N GLU A 28 5.79 -6.52 -15.60
CA GLU A 28 7.01 -6.42 -14.82
C GLU A 28 6.74 -6.79 -13.35
N PHE A 29 5.60 -6.34 -12.82
CA PHE A 29 5.14 -6.69 -11.49
C PHE A 29 4.85 -8.19 -11.36
N SER A 30 4.16 -8.79 -12.34
CA SER A 30 3.86 -10.23 -12.34
C SER A 30 5.11 -11.11 -12.56
N LYS A 31 6.08 -10.65 -13.33
CA LYS A 31 7.36 -11.34 -13.49
C LYS A 31 8.18 -11.37 -12.21
N ASN A 32 8.15 -10.28 -11.43
CA ASN A 32 8.80 -10.20 -10.13
C ASN A 32 8.09 -11.04 -9.06
N GLU A 33 6.80 -11.32 -9.21
CA GLU A 33 6.06 -12.25 -8.34
C GLU A 33 6.41 -13.73 -8.60
N VAL A 34 6.82 -14.07 -9.80
CA VAL A 34 6.97 -15.49 -10.26
C VAL A 34 8.40 -16.03 -10.23
N ILE A 35 9.43 -15.18 -10.23
CA ILE A 35 10.79 -15.63 -10.55
C ILE A 35 11.80 -15.34 -9.44
N GLY A 36 11.53 -15.61 -8.18
CA GLY A 36 12.68 -15.55 -7.32
C GLY A 36 12.54 -15.45 -5.83
N GLY A 37 11.57 -16.05 -5.22
CA GLY A 37 11.49 -16.07 -3.76
C GLY A 37 11.48 -14.67 -3.14
N GLY A 38 10.90 -13.70 -3.86
CA GLY A 38 10.78 -12.32 -3.42
C GLY A 38 9.81 -12.17 -2.25
N LEU A 39 9.90 -11.05 -1.55
CA LEU A 39 8.93 -10.70 -0.52
C LEU A 39 7.57 -10.43 -1.17
N LEU A 40 6.55 -11.15 -0.74
CA LEU A 40 5.16 -10.97 -1.14
C LEU A 40 4.35 -10.52 0.06
N ILE A 41 3.48 -9.55 -0.17
CA ILE A 41 2.55 -9.05 0.83
C ILE A 41 1.14 -8.99 0.25
N ASP A 42 0.17 -9.45 1.03
CA ASP A 42 -1.24 -9.24 0.80
C ASP A 42 -1.81 -8.32 1.89
N ILE A 43 -2.75 -7.47 1.51
CA ILE A 43 -3.50 -6.62 2.43
C ILE A 43 -4.96 -6.57 1.99
N TRP A 44 -5.87 -6.68 2.94
CA TRP A 44 -7.31 -6.52 2.71
C TRP A 44 -7.99 -5.99 3.97
N THR A 45 -9.25 -5.62 3.80
CA THR A 45 -10.08 -5.12 4.90
C THR A 45 -11.18 -6.13 5.26
N ASN A 46 -11.98 -5.80 6.28
CA ASN A 46 -13.21 -6.54 6.59
C ASN A 46 -14.28 -6.49 5.48
N LYS A 47 -14.08 -5.65 4.43
CA LYS A 47 -14.91 -5.59 3.20
C LYS A 47 -14.19 -6.13 1.95
N GLY A 48 -13.00 -6.73 2.10
CA GLY A 48 -12.16 -7.19 0.99
C GLY A 48 -11.06 -6.21 0.62
N ASP A 49 -10.65 -6.19 -0.63
CA ASP A 49 -9.52 -5.40 -1.17
C ASP A 49 -9.88 -4.56 -2.40
N GLU A 50 -11.11 -4.69 -2.91
CA GLU A 50 -11.61 -3.97 -4.08
C GLU A 50 -12.92 -3.24 -3.80
N ASN A 51 -13.15 -2.12 -4.52
CA ASN A 51 -14.38 -1.32 -4.46
C ASN A 51 -14.79 -0.94 -3.03
N LEU A 52 -13.81 -0.55 -2.22
CA LEU A 52 -13.99 -0.29 -0.81
C LEU A 52 -14.70 1.05 -0.60
N ILE A 53 -15.89 0.98 0.02
CA ILE A 53 -16.67 2.16 0.43
C ILE A 53 -16.98 2.02 1.91
N TYR A 54 -16.67 3.06 2.67
CA TYR A 54 -16.99 3.19 4.09
C TYR A 54 -17.82 4.44 4.33
N THR A 55 -18.85 4.30 5.13
CA THR A 55 -19.69 5.42 5.57
C THR A 55 -19.37 5.80 7.02
N LYS A 56 -19.68 7.02 7.38
CA LYS A 56 -19.45 7.55 8.72
C LYS A 56 -19.87 6.58 9.82
N GLY A 57 -18.98 6.35 10.78
CA GLY A 57 -19.16 5.44 11.90
C GLY A 57 -18.86 3.98 11.60
N GLU A 58 -18.64 3.58 10.34
CA GLU A 58 -18.21 2.23 10.04
C GLU A 58 -16.76 1.98 10.47
N ILE A 59 -16.50 0.76 10.90
CA ILE A 59 -15.16 0.34 11.36
C ILE A 59 -14.45 -0.42 10.24
N LEU A 60 -13.30 0.09 9.84
CA LEU A 60 -12.35 -0.58 8.97
C LEU A 60 -11.36 -1.39 9.82
N LYS A 61 -11.27 -2.67 9.54
CA LYS A 61 -10.25 -3.58 10.07
C LYS A 61 -9.31 -3.98 8.95
N LEU A 62 -8.03 -4.13 9.27
CA LEU A 62 -6.99 -4.46 8.32
C LEU A 62 -6.40 -5.83 8.62
N TYR A 63 -6.24 -6.61 7.57
CA TYR A 63 -5.61 -7.92 7.58
C TYR A 63 -4.44 -7.93 6.61
N ILE A 64 -3.37 -8.60 7.01
CA ILE A 64 -2.17 -8.75 6.18
C ILE A 64 -1.71 -10.20 6.18
N ARG A 65 -0.96 -10.56 5.14
CA ARG A 65 -0.19 -11.80 5.06
C ARG A 65 1.10 -11.51 4.32
N VAL A 66 2.21 -12.08 4.81
CA VAL A 66 3.55 -11.97 4.21
C VAL A 66 4.19 -13.35 4.08
N ASN A 67 5.03 -13.56 3.08
CA ASN A 67 5.68 -14.84 2.81
C ASN A 67 7.10 -14.96 3.39
N HIS A 68 7.64 -13.88 3.96
CA HIS A 68 8.97 -13.83 4.56
C HIS A 68 8.99 -12.98 5.83
N GLU A 69 9.98 -13.22 6.68
CA GLU A 69 10.30 -12.29 7.78
C GLU A 69 10.63 -10.92 7.21
N CYS A 70 10.03 -9.88 7.78
CA CYS A 70 10.20 -8.51 7.29
C CYS A 70 9.80 -7.48 8.33
N TYR A 71 10.18 -6.24 8.07
CA TYR A 71 9.66 -5.07 8.76
C TYR A 71 8.56 -4.46 7.93
N LEU A 72 7.49 -4.02 8.58
CA LEU A 72 6.34 -3.37 7.97
C LEU A 72 6.29 -1.90 8.36
N ARG A 73 5.89 -1.06 7.40
CA ARG A 73 5.53 0.34 7.59
C ARG A 73 4.19 0.59 6.93
N PHE A 74 3.29 1.24 7.67
CA PHE A 74 1.96 1.58 7.22
C PHE A 74 1.80 3.09 7.18
N ILE A 75 1.48 3.61 6.00
CA ILE A 75 1.23 5.03 5.77
C ILE A 75 -0.21 5.19 5.29
N TYR A 76 -0.91 6.11 5.93
CA TYR A 76 -2.28 6.47 5.61
C TYR A 76 -2.32 7.86 5.01
N TYR A 77 -2.85 7.96 3.80
CA TYR A 77 -3.05 9.19 3.06
C TYR A 77 -4.52 9.55 3.18
N LEU A 78 -4.81 10.61 3.94
CA LEU A 78 -6.15 11.12 4.17
C LEU A 78 -6.67 11.92 2.97
N ALA A 79 -7.98 12.10 2.90
CA ALA A 79 -8.66 12.84 1.83
C ALA A 79 -8.21 14.32 1.71
N ASP A 80 -7.75 14.94 2.80
CA ASP A 80 -7.21 16.30 2.83
C ASP A 80 -5.74 16.40 2.38
N GLY A 81 -5.12 15.27 1.99
CA GLY A 81 -3.73 15.19 1.58
C GLY A 81 -2.74 14.99 2.74
N SER A 82 -3.19 14.96 3.98
CA SER A 82 -2.35 14.65 5.14
C SER A 82 -1.86 13.20 5.07
N LYS A 83 -0.71 12.95 5.68
CA LYS A 83 -0.10 11.62 5.73
C LYS A 83 0.17 11.25 7.18
N VAL A 84 -0.36 10.13 7.59
CA VAL A 84 -0.22 9.61 8.96
C VAL A 84 0.53 8.30 8.93
N MET A 85 1.52 8.15 9.78
CA MET A 85 2.19 6.87 10.02
C MET A 85 1.41 6.08 11.06
N LEU A 86 0.70 5.05 10.61
CA LEU A 86 -0.06 4.18 11.50
C LEU A 86 0.84 3.16 12.18
N LEU A 87 1.82 2.63 11.46
CA LEU A 87 2.73 1.60 11.95
C LEU A 87 4.12 1.86 11.39
N ASP A 88 5.15 1.76 12.24
CA ASP A 88 6.53 1.85 11.80
C ASP A 88 7.38 0.72 12.38
N ALA A 89 8.20 0.15 11.51
CA ALA A 89 9.17 -0.91 11.86
C ALA A 89 8.57 -2.11 12.62
N TYR A 90 7.30 -2.46 12.34
CA TYR A 90 6.68 -3.64 12.93
C TYR A 90 7.30 -4.91 12.33
N TYR A 91 7.91 -5.72 13.17
CA TYR A 91 8.60 -6.92 12.73
C TYR A 91 7.68 -8.12 12.67
N ILE A 92 7.68 -8.79 11.53
CA ILE A 92 7.04 -10.10 11.32
C ILE A 92 8.13 -11.16 11.44
N ASP A 93 8.05 -11.94 12.50
CA ASP A 93 8.95 -13.06 12.74
C ASP A 93 8.52 -14.34 12.00
N VAL A 94 9.39 -15.33 11.96
CA VAL A 94 9.19 -16.60 11.25
C VAL A 94 7.88 -17.31 11.62
N ASN A 95 7.42 -17.17 12.87
CA ASN A 95 6.19 -17.85 13.33
C ASN A 95 4.92 -17.21 12.77
N LYS A 96 5.00 -15.98 12.26
CA LYS A 96 3.90 -15.23 11.66
C LYS A 96 3.90 -15.28 10.13
N VAL A 97 4.97 -15.80 9.52
CA VAL A 97 5.08 -15.95 8.07
C VAL A 97 3.94 -16.84 7.54
N ASN A 98 3.32 -16.42 6.43
CA ASN A 98 2.17 -17.04 5.78
C ASN A 98 0.89 -17.12 6.63
N GLN A 99 0.86 -16.51 7.81
CA GLN A 99 -0.34 -16.40 8.62
C GLN A 99 -1.10 -15.12 8.32
N VAL A 100 -2.41 -15.16 8.47
CA VAL A 100 -3.27 -13.98 8.45
C VAL A 100 -3.11 -13.25 9.79
N ILE A 101 -2.72 -11.99 9.73
CA ILE A 101 -2.51 -11.13 10.88
C ILE A 101 -3.52 -9.99 10.83
N GLU A 102 -4.43 -9.91 11.81
CA GLU A 102 -5.25 -8.72 12.02
C GLU A 102 -4.36 -7.64 12.65
N LEU A 103 -4.32 -6.46 12.04
CA LEU A 103 -3.58 -5.34 12.62
C LEU A 103 -4.32 -4.79 13.84
N PRO A 104 -3.59 -4.29 14.86
CA PRO A 104 -4.19 -3.88 16.14
C PRO A 104 -5.02 -2.59 16.03
N TYR A 105 -5.13 -2.01 14.86
CA TYR A 105 -5.84 -0.76 14.61
C TYR A 105 -7.25 -1.03 14.09
N LYS A 106 -8.21 -0.35 14.71
CA LYS A 106 -9.58 -0.22 14.21
C LYS A 106 -9.75 1.24 13.82
N LEU A 107 -9.95 1.49 12.54
CA LEU A 107 -10.13 2.85 12.02
C LEU A 107 -11.62 3.10 11.85
N GLU A 108 -12.14 4.08 12.56
CA GLU A 108 -13.52 4.52 12.39
C GLU A 108 -13.59 5.55 11.27
N CYS A 109 -14.53 5.39 10.36
CA CYS A 109 -14.77 6.33 9.28
C CYS A 109 -15.33 7.65 9.83
N THR A 110 -14.53 8.70 9.77
CA THR A 110 -14.84 10.06 10.25
C THR A 110 -14.38 11.10 9.23
N GLU A 111 -14.73 12.37 9.43
CA GLU A 111 -14.19 13.46 8.61
C GLU A 111 -12.65 13.53 8.67
N PRO A 112 -12.00 13.97 7.57
CA PRO A 112 -12.54 14.41 6.28
C PRO A 112 -12.93 13.22 5.39
N PHE A 113 -14.07 13.34 4.67
CA PHE A 113 -14.53 12.32 3.73
C PHE A 113 -13.95 12.53 2.33
N GLY A 114 -13.74 11.45 1.59
CA GLY A 114 -13.21 11.48 0.24
C GLY A 114 -12.48 10.20 -0.16
N VAL A 115 -11.55 10.33 -1.09
CA VAL A 115 -10.71 9.20 -1.53
C VAL A 115 -9.45 9.16 -0.67
N GLU A 116 -9.22 8.02 -0.07
CA GLU A 116 -8.12 7.78 0.85
C GLU A 116 -7.29 6.57 0.40
N THR A 117 -6.05 6.49 0.82
CA THR A 117 -5.15 5.40 0.46
C THR A 117 -4.38 4.91 1.67
N LEU A 118 -4.39 3.59 1.87
CA LEU A 118 -3.47 2.90 2.77
C LEU A 118 -2.32 2.30 1.97
N GLN A 119 -1.09 2.60 2.35
CA GLN A 119 0.11 2.07 1.74
C GLN A 119 0.84 1.19 2.76
N LEU A 120 0.96 -0.10 2.47
CA LEU A 120 1.78 -1.04 3.21
C LEU A 120 3.10 -1.23 2.47
N ILE A 121 4.19 -1.01 3.18
CA ILE A 121 5.55 -1.24 2.71
C ILE A 121 6.17 -2.32 3.59
N ALA A 122 6.75 -3.33 2.96
CA ALA A 122 7.51 -4.38 3.63
C ALA A 122 8.94 -4.42 3.12
N GLN A 123 9.89 -4.65 4.01
CA GLN A 123 11.29 -4.88 3.62
C GLN A 123 12.01 -5.76 4.65
N SER A 124 13.03 -6.49 4.18
CA SER A 124 13.84 -7.37 5.04
C SER A 124 14.74 -6.62 6.03
N GLU A 125 15.06 -5.37 5.74
CA GLU A 125 15.89 -4.51 6.58
C GLU A 125 15.04 -3.51 7.37
N LYS A 126 15.56 -2.99 8.48
CA LYS A 126 14.90 -1.93 9.24
C LYS A 126 14.71 -0.68 8.40
N PHE A 127 13.56 -0.03 8.56
CA PHE A 127 13.29 1.27 7.93
C PHE A 127 14.20 2.36 8.50
N LYS A 128 14.61 3.28 7.62
CA LYS A 128 15.15 4.57 8.08
C LYS A 128 14.02 5.37 8.73
N PRO A 129 14.27 6.03 9.88
CA PRO A 129 13.28 6.89 10.50
C PRO A 129 12.77 7.97 9.53
N LEU A 130 11.50 8.32 9.65
CA LEU A 130 10.88 9.47 8.98
C LEU A 130 10.75 10.61 9.99
N ASN A 131 10.78 11.85 9.50
CA ASN A 131 10.44 13.01 10.32
C ASN A 131 8.93 13.03 10.53
N ILE A 132 8.51 12.96 11.77
CA ILE A 132 7.11 12.96 12.17
C ILE A 132 6.84 14.14 13.10
N ASN A 133 5.61 14.65 13.03
CA ASN A 133 5.06 15.60 13.99
C ASN A 133 3.85 14.94 14.65
N GLU A 134 3.93 14.74 15.95
CA GLU A 134 2.82 14.19 16.73
C GLU A 134 1.77 15.28 16.98
N LYS A 135 0.53 15.00 16.60
CA LYS A 135 -0.61 15.87 16.86
C LYS A 135 -1.85 15.03 17.16
N ASN A 136 -2.49 15.29 18.29
CA ASN A 136 -3.71 14.60 18.73
C ASN A 136 -3.57 13.06 18.77
N GLY A 137 -2.39 12.54 19.13
CA GLY A 137 -2.11 11.10 19.18
C GLY A 137 -1.80 10.46 17.82
N TYR A 138 -1.70 11.25 16.75
CA TYR A 138 -1.32 10.78 15.42
C TYR A 138 0.07 11.28 15.00
N ASN A 139 0.83 10.43 14.37
CA ASN A 139 2.14 10.72 13.83
C ASN A 139 2.03 11.20 12.38
N PHE A 140 1.96 12.51 12.17
CA PHE A 140 1.94 13.11 10.84
C PHE A 140 3.33 13.10 10.23
N ILE A 141 3.43 12.63 9.00
CA ILE A 141 4.71 12.59 8.26
C ILE A 141 4.96 13.98 7.65
N VAL A 142 6.08 14.58 8.00
CA VAL A 142 6.51 15.90 7.51
C VAL A 142 7.35 15.78 6.25
N ASP A 143 8.06 14.66 6.08
CA ASP A 143 8.91 14.43 4.92
C ASP A 143 8.11 14.36 3.61
N ASP A 144 8.73 14.86 2.54
CA ASP A 144 8.26 14.53 1.20
C ASP A 144 8.57 13.06 0.90
N ILE A 145 7.55 12.22 1.06
CA ILE A 145 7.67 10.77 0.86
C ILE A 145 8.17 10.44 -0.55
N LEU A 146 7.84 11.24 -1.56
CA LEU A 146 8.35 11.03 -2.92
C LEU A 146 9.86 11.22 -2.98
N THR A 147 10.40 12.17 -2.23
CA THR A 147 11.85 12.37 -2.10
C THR A 147 12.50 11.24 -1.33
N VAL A 148 11.89 10.77 -0.24
CA VAL A 148 12.37 9.61 0.51
C VAL A 148 12.33 8.34 -0.36
N LEU A 149 11.25 8.11 -1.11
CA LEU A 149 11.11 6.97 -2.03
C LEU A 149 12.05 7.10 -3.24
N ARG A 150 12.29 8.31 -3.78
CA ARG A 150 13.24 8.55 -4.87
C ARG A 150 14.67 8.25 -4.42
N ASN A 151 15.06 8.63 -3.22
CA ASN A 151 16.36 8.29 -2.66
C ASN A 151 16.55 6.78 -2.45
N VAL A 152 15.45 6.03 -2.37
CA VAL A 152 15.46 4.56 -2.34
C VAL A 152 15.41 3.95 -3.75
N ARG A 153 14.87 4.69 -4.75
CA ARG A 153 14.73 4.25 -6.15
C ARG A 153 15.89 4.69 -7.06
N GLY A 154 16.83 5.50 -6.57
CA GLY A 154 18.05 5.82 -7.32
C GLY A 154 18.83 4.53 -7.57
N PHE A 155 19.02 4.15 -8.84
CA PHE A 155 19.78 2.98 -9.26
C PHE A 155 21.18 3.00 -8.65
N LYS A 156 21.36 2.37 -7.53
CA LYS A 156 22.63 1.92 -7.06
C LYS A 156 22.57 0.41 -7.05
N ILE A 157 23.08 -0.22 -8.09
CA ILE A 157 23.40 -1.66 -8.04
C ILE A 157 24.46 -1.80 -6.96
N VAL A 158 24.03 -2.20 -5.78
CA VAL A 158 24.93 -2.70 -4.74
C VAL A 158 24.41 -4.10 -4.43
N ASP A 159 25.25 -5.09 -4.61
CA ASP A 159 25.01 -6.43 -4.11
C ASP A 159 24.47 -6.36 -2.68
N ASN A 160 23.32 -7.01 -2.42
CA ASN A 160 22.53 -6.99 -1.19
C ASN A 160 21.45 -5.90 -1.09
N GLN A 161 20.60 -5.78 -2.09
CA GLN A 161 19.31 -5.12 -1.84
C GLN A 161 18.40 -6.12 -1.11
N GLY A 162 18.11 -5.83 0.16
CA GLY A 162 17.12 -6.57 0.91
C GLY A 162 15.78 -6.65 0.17
N LEU A 163 15.02 -7.71 0.44
CA LEU A 163 13.70 -7.92 -0.17
C LEU A 163 12.78 -6.74 0.16
N LYS A 164 12.02 -6.28 -0.82
CA LYS A 164 11.04 -5.18 -0.65
C LYS A 164 9.76 -5.51 -1.39
N ALA A 165 8.64 -5.13 -0.80
CA ALA A 165 7.32 -5.19 -1.41
C ALA A 165 6.46 -4.00 -0.98
N GLU A 166 5.47 -3.65 -1.81
CA GLU A 166 4.52 -2.57 -1.54
C GLU A 166 3.15 -2.98 -2.04
N LYS A 167 2.13 -2.70 -1.24
CA LYS A 167 0.71 -2.82 -1.62
C LYS A 167 -0.06 -1.59 -1.18
N ARG A 168 -1.09 -1.25 -1.94
CA ARG A 168 -1.98 -0.12 -1.63
C ARG A 168 -3.42 -0.57 -1.66
N LEU A 169 -4.20 -0.05 -0.73
CA LEU A 169 -5.66 -0.10 -0.74
C LEU A 169 -6.18 1.32 -0.94
N VAL A 170 -7.06 1.49 -1.90
CA VAL A 170 -7.78 2.73 -2.14
C VAL A 170 -9.22 2.53 -1.72
N PHE A 171 -9.76 3.44 -0.94
CA PHE A 171 -11.16 3.40 -0.52
C PHE A 171 -11.78 4.80 -0.50
N THR A 172 -13.09 4.82 -0.56
CA THR A 172 -13.88 6.04 -0.51
C THR A 172 -14.61 6.11 0.82
N THR A 173 -14.50 7.24 1.49
CA THR A 173 -15.26 7.54 2.71
C THR A 173 -16.38 8.53 2.41
N LEU A 174 -17.55 8.32 2.99
CA LEU A 174 -18.75 9.11 2.74
C LEU A 174 -19.40 9.55 4.07
N ASP A 175 -19.94 10.75 4.08
CA ASP A 175 -20.96 11.15 5.07
C ASP A 175 -22.31 10.59 4.57
N ASN A 176 -23.13 10.04 5.44
CA ASN A 176 -24.43 9.45 5.08
C ASN A 176 -25.44 10.54 4.70
#